data_f8c9ac9d573618baf1cd4caff96777a0
#
_entry.id   f8c9ac9d573618baf1cd4caff96777a0
#
_cell.length_a   1.000
_cell.length_b   1.000
_cell.length_c   1.000
_cell.angle_alpha   90.00
_cell.angle_beta   90.00
_cell.angle_gamma   90.00
#
_symmetry.space_group_name_H-M   'P 1'
#
loop_
_entity.id
_entity.type
_entity.pdbx_description
1 polymer ?
#
loop_
_entity_poly.entity_id
_entity_poly.type
_entity_poly.pdbx_seq_one_letter_code
_entity_poly.pdbx_strand_id
1 'polypeptide(L)'
;MTAQVHTARLVHTADLDSETRQDVCQMVTTAFAGEFTENDWEHALGGMHALIWRHGAIIAHAGVVQRRLFYRGNALRCGYVEGVAVREDCRGQGLVHALLDGVEQVVRGAYQVGALSSSARA
;
A
#
# COMPACT_ATOMS: atom_id res chain seq x y z
N MET A 1 16.73 5.54 -24.72
CA MET A 1 16.03 6.10 -23.58
C MET A 1 15.92 5.05 -22.49
N THR A 2 16.51 5.31 -21.36
CA THR A 2 16.46 4.38 -20.23
C THR A 2 15.09 4.46 -19.54
N ALA A 3 14.49 3.31 -19.23
CA ALA A 3 13.30 3.26 -18.44
C ALA A 3 13.57 3.84 -17.05
N GLN A 4 12.68 4.65 -16.56
CA GLN A 4 12.78 5.20 -15.22
C GLN A 4 12.49 4.11 -14.20
N VAL A 5 13.43 3.87 -13.28
CA VAL A 5 13.27 2.90 -12.20
C VAL A 5 12.64 3.62 -11.01
N HIS A 6 11.55 3.07 -10.51
CA HIS A 6 10.88 3.58 -9.32
C HIS A 6 11.16 2.66 -8.14
N THR A 7 11.41 3.23 -6.99
CA THR A 7 11.58 2.50 -5.74
C THR A 7 10.63 3.08 -4.71
N ALA A 8 9.85 2.22 -4.07
CA ALA A 8 8.97 2.63 -3.01
C ALA A 8 9.76 2.78 -1.71
N ARG A 9 9.45 3.83 -0.97
CA ARG A 9 9.99 4.04 0.37
C ARG A 9 9.06 3.38 1.36
N LEU A 10 9.63 2.61 2.29
CA LEU A 10 8.86 1.91 3.34
C LEU A 10 8.85 2.74 4.60
N VAL A 11 7.66 3.08 5.08
CA VAL A 11 7.46 3.92 6.26
C VAL A 11 6.37 3.33 7.12
N HIS A 12 6.61 3.16 8.42
CA HIS A 12 5.57 2.74 9.35
C HIS A 12 4.57 3.89 9.59
N THR A 13 3.31 3.56 9.85
CA THR A 13 2.27 4.56 10.15
C THR A 13 2.74 5.54 11.24
N ALA A 14 3.44 5.03 12.27
CA ALA A 14 3.91 5.85 13.38
C ALA A 14 4.92 6.94 12.95
N ASP A 15 5.58 6.74 11.81
CA ASP A 15 6.59 7.65 11.30
C ASP A 15 6.04 8.63 10.25
N LEU A 16 4.76 8.53 9.94
CA LEU A 16 4.09 9.47 9.06
C LEU A 16 3.62 10.67 9.88
N ASP A 17 4.07 11.88 9.52
CA ASP A 17 3.49 13.07 10.13
C ASP A 17 2.04 13.25 9.66
N SER A 18 1.27 14.10 10.35
CA SER A 18 -0.15 14.23 10.08
C SER A 18 -0.44 14.78 8.68
N GLU A 19 0.43 15.66 8.17
CA GLU A 19 0.28 16.20 6.81
C GLU A 19 0.49 15.13 5.75
N THR A 20 1.56 14.35 5.87
CA THR A 20 1.84 13.25 4.93
C THR A 20 0.75 12.19 4.98
N ARG A 21 0.29 11.84 6.18
CA ARG A 21 -0.80 10.88 6.36
C ARG A 21 -2.07 11.35 5.66
N GLN A 22 -2.39 12.63 5.80
CA GLN A 22 -3.56 13.23 5.17
C GLN A 22 -3.42 13.24 3.64
N ASP A 23 -2.23 13.56 3.14
CA ASP A 23 -1.95 13.55 1.70
C ASP A 23 -2.10 12.16 1.10
N VAL A 24 -1.60 11.14 1.80
CA VAL A 24 -1.74 9.75 1.38
C VAL A 24 -3.22 9.35 1.34
N CYS A 25 -3.96 9.65 2.41
CA CYS A 25 -5.38 9.35 2.48
C CYS A 25 -6.16 9.99 1.33
N GLN A 26 -5.89 11.25 1.05
CA GLN A 26 -6.54 11.97 -0.02
C GLN A 26 -6.20 11.38 -1.40
N MET A 27 -4.94 11.05 -1.63
CA MET A 27 -4.52 10.45 -2.90
C MET A 27 -5.20 9.10 -3.12
N VAL A 28 -5.24 8.24 -2.10
CA VAL A 28 -5.86 6.92 -2.19
C VAL A 28 -7.37 7.05 -2.42
N THR A 29 -8.02 7.93 -1.67
CA THR A 29 -9.47 8.16 -1.81
C THR A 29 -9.82 8.64 -3.22
N THR A 30 -9.04 9.58 -3.75
CA THR A 30 -9.25 10.10 -5.09
C THR A 30 -9.02 9.02 -6.16
N ALA A 31 -7.96 8.22 -5.98
CA ALA A 31 -7.64 7.15 -6.94
C ALA A 31 -8.74 6.09 -7.03
N PHE A 32 -9.45 5.84 -5.94
CA PHE A 32 -10.57 4.90 -5.90
C PHE A 32 -11.91 5.53 -6.27
N ALA A 33 -11.91 6.80 -6.70
CA ALA A 33 -13.12 7.51 -7.16
C ALA A 33 -14.26 7.48 -6.14
N GLY A 34 -13.93 7.62 -4.87
CA GLY A 34 -14.91 7.64 -3.77
C GLY A 34 -15.36 6.28 -3.27
N GLU A 35 -14.85 5.20 -3.83
CA GLU A 35 -15.17 3.84 -3.37
C GLU A 35 -14.31 3.40 -2.18
N PHE A 36 -13.32 4.21 -1.80
CA PHE A 36 -12.47 3.95 -0.64
C PHE A 36 -12.95 4.83 0.51
N THR A 37 -13.51 4.20 1.52
CA THR A 37 -14.16 4.89 2.64
C THR A 37 -13.15 5.25 3.73
N GLU A 38 -13.58 6.10 4.66
CA GLU A 38 -12.80 6.40 5.86
C GLU A 38 -12.50 5.13 6.67
N ASN A 39 -13.44 4.22 6.72
CA ASN A 39 -13.24 2.92 7.38
C ASN A 39 -12.16 2.09 6.69
N ASP A 40 -12.15 2.11 5.35
CA ASP A 40 -11.11 1.42 4.58
C ASP A 40 -9.73 2.00 4.88
N TRP A 41 -9.64 3.33 5.00
CA TRP A 41 -8.39 4.00 5.36
C TRP A 41 -7.92 3.58 6.75
N GLU A 42 -8.83 3.53 7.73
CA GLU A 42 -8.49 3.07 9.09
C GLU A 42 -7.92 1.66 9.09
N HIS A 43 -8.44 0.78 8.23
CA HIS A 43 -7.93 -0.59 8.11
C HIS A 43 -6.52 -0.65 7.49
N ALA A 44 -6.10 0.39 6.79
CA ALA A 44 -4.76 0.45 6.18
C ALA A 44 -3.70 1.00 7.13
N LEU A 45 -4.10 1.48 8.30
CA LEU A 45 -3.20 2.09 9.29
C LEU A 45 -2.70 1.06 10.30
N GLY A 46 -1.54 1.35 10.87
CA GLY A 46 -0.96 0.56 11.95
C GLY A 46 0.18 -0.36 11.52
N GLY A 47 0.47 -0.44 10.24
CA GLY A 47 1.56 -1.24 9.70
C GLY A 47 2.51 -0.43 8.87
N MET A 48 3.03 -1.05 7.83
CA MET A 48 3.99 -0.42 6.91
C MET A 48 3.27 0.12 5.69
N HIS A 49 3.80 1.20 5.16
CA HIS A 49 3.33 1.79 3.91
C HIS A 49 4.48 1.82 2.90
N ALA A 50 4.20 1.37 1.68
CA ALA A 50 5.08 1.59 0.55
C ALA A 50 4.60 2.86 -0.15
N LEU A 51 5.47 3.85 -0.28
CA LEU A 51 5.11 5.17 -0.79
C LEU A 51 6.06 5.60 -1.90
N ILE A 52 5.50 6.23 -2.92
CA ILE A 52 6.29 6.83 -4.00
C ILE A 52 5.89 8.29 -4.13
N TRP A 53 6.91 9.17 -4.15
CA TRP A 53 6.75 10.61 -4.35
C TRP A 53 7.26 11.01 -5.73
N ARG A 54 6.65 12.04 -6.29
CA ARG A 54 7.15 12.73 -7.47
C ARG A 54 6.95 14.23 -7.26
N HIS A 55 8.05 14.98 -7.35
CA HIS A 55 8.03 16.43 -7.16
C HIS A 55 7.35 16.83 -5.84
N GLY A 56 7.64 16.10 -4.77
CA GLY A 56 7.09 16.38 -3.45
C GLY A 56 5.67 15.91 -3.21
N ALA A 57 5.01 15.32 -4.21
CA ALA A 57 3.64 14.83 -4.07
C ALA A 57 3.61 13.30 -4.01
N ILE A 58 2.73 12.76 -3.17
CA ILE A 58 2.47 11.31 -3.11
C ILE A 58 1.74 10.89 -4.37
N ILE A 59 2.31 9.94 -5.11
CA ILE A 59 1.69 9.44 -6.33
C ILE A 59 1.31 7.97 -6.27
N ALA A 60 1.78 7.22 -5.28
CA ALA A 60 1.46 5.80 -5.16
C ALA A 60 1.57 5.35 -3.71
N HIS A 61 0.75 4.38 -3.34
CA HIS A 61 0.68 3.84 -1.98
C HIS A 61 0.25 2.38 -1.99
N ALA A 62 0.82 1.59 -1.08
CA ALA A 62 0.30 0.28 -0.68
C ALA A 62 0.56 0.10 0.81
N GLY A 63 -0.47 -0.26 1.56
CA GLY A 63 -0.32 -0.54 2.98
C GLY A 63 -0.20 -2.03 3.25
N VAL A 64 0.54 -2.40 4.30
CA VAL A 64 0.63 -3.78 4.77
C VAL A 64 0.32 -3.78 6.26
N VAL A 65 -0.74 -4.47 6.64
CA VAL A 65 -1.17 -4.59 8.04
C VAL A 65 -1.21 -6.04 8.44
N GLN A 66 -1.07 -6.31 9.73
CA GLN A 66 -1.10 -7.67 10.22
C GLN A 66 -2.53 -8.16 10.35
N ARG A 67 -2.78 -9.36 9.81
CA ARG A 67 -4.03 -10.11 10.01
C ARG A 67 -3.68 -11.52 10.40
N ARG A 68 -4.60 -12.22 11.03
CA ARG A 68 -4.46 -13.64 11.33
C ARG A 68 -5.26 -14.44 10.31
N LEU A 69 -4.59 -15.40 9.67
CA LEU A 69 -5.25 -16.36 8.79
C LEU A 69 -5.15 -17.73 9.43
N PHE A 70 -6.29 -18.42 9.46
CA PHE A 70 -6.31 -19.80 9.95
C PHE A 70 -6.07 -20.75 8.78
N TYR A 71 -5.10 -21.64 8.97
CA TYR A 71 -4.79 -22.64 7.99
C TYR A 71 -4.46 -23.95 8.73
N ARG A 72 -5.25 -24.99 8.47
CA ARG A 72 -5.11 -26.30 9.10
C ARG A 72 -4.97 -26.21 10.62
N GLY A 73 -5.83 -25.41 11.26
CA GLY A 73 -5.86 -25.24 12.70
C GLY A 73 -4.80 -24.31 13.28
N ASN A 74 -3.97 -23.70 12.44
CA ASN A 74 -2.92 -22.77 12.88
C ASN A 74 -3.25 -21.35 12.49
N ALA A 75 -3.04 -20.40 13.42
CA ALA A 75 -3.20 -18.98 13.16
C ALA A 75 -1.87 -18.45 12.61
N LEU A 76 -1.85 -18.11 11.31
CA LEU A 76 -0.66 -17.58 10.66
C LEU A 76 -0.65 -16.06 10.74
N ARG A 77 0.55 -15.49 10.94
CA ARG A 77 0.76 -14.05 10.80
C ARG A 77 0.74 -13.71 9.31
N CYS A 78 -0.25 -12.94 8.92
CA CYS A 78 -0.44 -12.53 7.53
C CYS A 78 -0.15 -11.04 7.36
N GLY A 79 0.70 -10.70 6.40
CA GLY A 79 0.82 -9.33 5.92
C GLY A 79 -0.28 -9.09 4.89
N TYR A 80 -1.33 -8.39 5.29
CA TYR A 80 -2.48 -8.12 4.43
C TYR A 80 -2.31 -6.78 3.75
N VAL A 81 -2.42 -6.78 2.42
CA VAL A 81 -2.19 -5.58 1.60
C VAL A 81 -3.48 -4.80 1.47
N GLU A 82 -3.41 -3.52 1.84
CA GLU A 82 -4.55 -2.61 1.84
C GLU A 82 -4.22 -1.34 1.06
N GLY A 83 -5.20 -0.79 0.36
CA GLY A 83 -5.09 0.53 -0.23
C GLY A 83 -4.02 0.69 -1.30
N VAL A 84 -3.88 -0.29 -2.18
CA VAL A 84 -2.97 -0.17 -3.33
C VAL A 84 -3.56 0.84 -4.30
N ALA A 85 -2.87 1.95 -4.50
CA ALA A 85 -3.37 3.03 -5.34
C ALA A 85 -2.23 3.74 -6.06
N VAL A 86 -2.51 4.15 -7.30
CA VAL A 86 -1.61 4.98 -8.10
C VAL A 86 -2.44 6.16 -8.60
N ARG A 87 -1.89 7.37 -8.45
CA ARG A 87 -2.54 8.57 -8.95
C ARG A 87 -2.85 8.42 -10.44
N GLU A 88 -4.05 8.82 -10.85
CA GLU A 88 -4.56 8.53 -12.18
C GLU A 88 -3.61 8.95 -13.31
N ASP A 89 -3.02 10.14 -13.20
CA ASP A 89 -2.10 10.67 -14.22
C ASP A 89 -0.72 10.01 -14.20
N CYS A 90 -0.47 9.10 -13.24
CA CYS A 90 0.80 8.39 -13.12
C CYS A 90 0.68 6.89 -13.43
N ARG A 91 -0.48 6.44 -13.87
CA ARG A 91 -0.71 5.03 -14.22
C ARG A 91 0.04 4.61 -15.47
N GLY A 92 0.33 3.33 -15.59
CA GLY A 92 1.04 2.79 -16.74
C GLY A 92 2.53 3.02 -16.75
N GLN A 93 3.14 3.37 -15.61
CA GLN A 93 4.56 3.68 -15.51
C GLN A 93 5.33 2.70 -14.63
N GLY A 94 4.74 1.54 -14.31
CA GLY A 94 5.39 0.53 -13.50
C GLY A 94 5.39 0.80 -12.00
N LEU A 95 4.59 1.75 -11.52
CA LEU A 95 4.56 2.12 -10.10
C LEU A 95 3.99 1.01 -9.22
N VAL A 96 2.99 0.26 -9.72
CA VAL A 96 2.44 -0.89 -8.99
C VAL A 96 3.52 -1.93 -8.73
N HIS A 97 4.38 -2.19 -9.71
CA HIS A 97 5.52 -3.09 -9.55
C HIS A 97 6.43 -2.66 -8.40
N ALA A 98 6.77 -1.37 -8.37
CA ALA A 98 7.63 -0.82 -7.31
C ALA A 98 6.95 -0.93 -5.94
N LEU A 99 5.63 -0.67 -5.88
CA LEU A 99 4.88 -0.84 -4.64
C LEU A 99 4.90 -2.30 -4.16
N LEU A 100 4.65 -3.24 -5.07
CA LEU A 100 4.61 -4.66 -4.73
C LEU A 100 5.98 -5.20 -4.33
N ASP A 101 7.06 -4.69 -4.93
CA ASP A 101 8.41 -5.03 -4.48
C ASP A 101 8.63 -4.63 -3.03
N GLY A 102 8.18 -3.43 -2.65
CA GLY A 102 8.24 -2.97 -1.27
C GLY A 102 7.38 -3.80 -0.34
N VAL A 103 6.17 -4.12 -0.76
CA VAL A 103 5.25 -4.98 0.00
C VAL A 103 5.87 -6.37 0.20
N GLU A 104 6.44 -6.94 -0.84
CA GLU A 104 7.09 -8.25 -0.76
C GLU A 104 8.24 -8.24 0.25
N GLN A 105 9.03 -7.19 0.27
CA GLN A 105 10.10 -7.04 1.25
C GLN A 105 9.55 -7.07 2.68
N VAL A 106 8.47 -6.36 2.95
CA VAL A 106 7.81 -6.34 4.27
C VAL A 106 7.29 -7.73 4.63
N VAL A 107 6.59 -8.38 3.70
CA VAL A 107 5.99 -9.69 3.94
C VAL A 107 7.09 -10.72 4.23
N ARG A 108 8.14 -10.76 3.44
CA ARG A 108 9.25 -11.70 3.65
C ARG A 108 9.96 -11.47 4.97
N GLY A 109 10.06 -10.21 5.40
CA GLY A 109 10.79 -9.87 6.62
C GLY A 109 10.01 -10.07 7.91
N ALA A 110 8.67 -9.97 7.88
CA ALA A 110 7.87 -9.88 9.09
C ALA A 110 6.73 -10.89 9.18
N TYR A 111 6.32 -11.52 8.09
CA TYR A 111 5.11 -12.34 8.06
C TYR A 111 5.36 -13.73 7.52
N GLN A 112 4.43 -14.64 7.83
CA GLN A 112 4.49 -16.03 7.36
C GLN A 112 3.83 -16.17 5.98
N VAL A 113 2.89 -15.28 5.68
CA VAL A 113 2.13 -15.29 4.44
C VAL A 113 1.70 -13.87 4.10
N GLY A 114 1.54 -13.59 2.83
CA GLY A 114 0.96 -12.33 2.35
C GLY A 114 -0.37 -12.60 1.66
N ALA A 115 -1.29 -11.67 1.77
CA ALA A 115 -2.58 -11.78 1.12
C ALA A 115 -3.08 -10.40 0.67
N LEU A 116 -3.86 -10.39 -0.38
CA LEU A 116 -4.59 -9.20 -0.81
C LEU A 116 -5.90 -9.65 -1.42
N SER A 117 -6.90 -8.78 -1.33
CA SER A 117 -8.13 -9.01 -2.07
C SER A 117 -8.14 -8.13 -3.31
N SER A 118 -8.74 -8.62 -4.39
CA SER A 118 -8.97 -7.82 -5.57
C SER A 118 -10.47 -7.72 -5.83
N SER A 119 -10.89 -6.56 -6.31
CA SER A 119 -12.28 -6.38 -6.70
C SER A 119 -12.54 -7.06 -8.05
N ALA A 120 -13.82 -7.33 -8.34
CA ALA A 120 -14.22 -7.86 -9.64
C ALA A 120 -13.91 -6.90 -10.78
N ARG A 121 -13.55 -5.66 -10.47
CA ARG A 121 -13.18 -4.62 -11.44
C ARG A 121 -11.67 -4.50 -11.65
N ALA A 122 -10.91 -5.23 -10.88
CA ALA A 122 -9.44 -5.17 -10.98
C ALA A 122 -8.95 -5.84 -12.27
#